data_da6307c8a17d08c0e70eb0ac6b7fba6c
#
_entry.id   da6307c8a17d08c0e70eb0ac6b7fba6c
#
_cell.length_a   1.000
_cell.length_b   1.000
_cell.length_c   1.000
_cell.angle_alpha   90.00
_cell.angle_beta   90.00
_cell.angle_gamma   90.00
#
_symmetry.space_group_name_H-M   'P 1'
#
loop_
_entity.id
_entity.type
_entity.pdbx_description
1 polymer ?
#
loop_
_entity_poly.entity_id
_entity_poly.type
_entity_poly.pdbx_seq_one_letter_code
_entity_poly.pdbx_strand_id
1 'polypeptide(L)'
;MPKSFKDHGLLIVLCGPSGVGKSTISRMLAQKLDVTYIVSATTRPKKPGDEAGKTYDHISGDEFFRRLDHDEFLEYAHVYGDYYGTPKHPALDYLYEGKDVLLEIDVQGALQIRYQYPGALLIFILPPNGPTLRQRLNDRGRDHPEDIEKRYRAARREIQMAKGSHAFDHMVINDHLERAVDEIATIIHNERTGGL
;
A
#
# COMPACT_ATOMS: atom_id res chain seq x y z
N MET A 1 2.45 6.03 32.52
CA MET A 1 1.59 6.93 31.71
C MET A 1 1.58 6.35 30.32
N PRO A 2 0.43 6.26 29.62
CA PRO A 2 0.43 5.87 28.22
C PRO A 2 1.27 6.90 27.44
N LYS A 3 2.16 6.42 26.57
CA LYS A 3 2.97 7.27 25.69
C LYS A 3 2.03 8.14 24.86
N SER A 4 2.40 9.40 24.68
CA SER A 4 1.69 10.31 23.75
C SER A 4 1.73 9.72 22.34
N PHE A 5 0.73 9.98 21.52
CA PHE A 5 0.75 9.61 20.09
C PHE A 5 2.01 10.07 19.34
N LYS A 6 2.70 11.10 19.86
CA LYS A 6 4.00 11.59 19.33
C LYS A 6 5.20 10.69 19.64
N ASP A 7 5.05 9.72 20.56
CA ASP A 7 6.12 8.80 20.95
C ASP A 7 6.10 7.48 20.16
N HIS A 8 5.12 7.31 19.27
CA HIS A 8 4.98 6.16 18.37
C HIS A 8 5.50 6.50 16.97
N GLY A 9 5.90 5.48 16.21
CA GLY A 9 6.24 5.63 14.81
C GLY A 9 5.03 6.06 13.97
N LEU A 10 5.28 6.61 12.80
CA LEU A 10 4.26 7.00 11.84
C LEU A 10 3.80 5.78 11.02
N LEU A 11 2.50 5.53 10.97
CA LEU A 11 1.91 4.55 10.06
C LEU A 11 1.66 5.21 8.70
N ILE A 12 2.41 4.79 7.69
CA ILE A 12 2.38 5.34 6.34
C ILE A 12 1.74 4.32 5.40
N VAL A 13 0.73 4.72 4.68
CA VAL A 13 0.00 3.90 3.71
C VAL A 13 0.20 4.44 2.31
N LEU A 14 0.84 3.67 1.43
CA LEU A 14 0.86 3.90 0.00
C LEU A 14 -0.22 3.08 -0.67
N CYS A 15 -1.16 3.76 -1.28
CA CYS A 15 -2.27 3.17 -2.02
C CYS A 15 -2.26 3.66 -3.47
N GLY A 16 -3.00 2.99 -4.32
CA GLY A 16 -3.14 3.37 -5.73
C GLY A 16 -3.46 2.18 -6.61
N PRO A 17 -3.88 2.39 -7.85
CA PRO A 17 -4.31 1.32 -8.72
C PRO A 17 -3.16 0.41 -9.17
N SER A 18 -3.55 -0.78 -9.65
CA SER A 18 -2.59 -1.68 -10.29
C SER A 18 -1.90 -0.99 -11.46
N GLY A 19 -0.57 -1.15 -11.59
CA GLY A 19 0.21 -0.56 -12.67
C GLY A 19 0.71 0.87 -12.43
N VAL A 20 0.34 1.51 -11.30
CA VAL A 20 0.74 2.89 -11.02
C VAL A 20 2.19 3.03 -10.55
N GLY A 21 2.86 1.92 -10.16
CA GLY A 21 4.26 1.93 -9.72
C GLY A 21 4.47 1.88 -8.21
N LYS A 22 3.43 1.52 -7.42
CA LYS A 22 3.52 1.43 -5.95
C LYS A 22 4.77 0.69 -5.46
N SER A 23 4.96 -0.56 -5.87
CA SER A 23 6.05 -1.41 -5.35
C SER A 23 7.44 -0.88 -5.67
N THR A 24 7.60 -0.17 -6.77
CA THR A 24 8.86 0.52 -7.10
C THR A 24 9.07 1.70 -6.16
N ILE A 25 8.04 2.52 -5.95
CA ILE A 25 8.07 3.68 -5.04
C ILE A 25 8.32 3.21 -3.62
N SER A 26 7.59 2.21 -3.11
CA SER A 26 7.74 1.66 -1.75
C SER A 26 9.17 1.19 -1.49
N ARG A 27 9.77 0.47 -2.46
CA ARG A 27 11.15 -0.01 -2.35
C ARG A 27 12.16 1.15 -2.31
N MET A 28 11.97 2.16 -3.15
CA MET A 28 12.85 3.33 -3.17
C MET A 28 12.73 4.15 -1.89
N LEU A 29 11.52 4.31 -1.36
CA LEU A 29 11.30 4.98 -0.08
C LEU A 29 11.94 4.21 1.08
N ALA A 30 11.79 2.89 1.13
CA ALA A 30 12.44 2.06 2.15
C ALA A 30 13.98 2.09 2.09
N GLN A 31 14.56 2.39 0.91
CA GLN A 31 16.01 2.60 0.77
C GLN A 31 16.45 4.03 1.14
N LYS A 32 15.56 5.00 0.97
CA LYS A 32 15.86 6.43 1.15
C LYS A 32 15.56 6.93 2.55
N LEU A 33 14.57 6.35 3.21
CA LEU A 33 14.07 6.76 4.52
C LEU A 33 14.27 5.62 5.54
N ASP A 34 14.37 6.00 6.81
CA ASP A 34 14.36 5.03 7.93
C ASP A 34 12.91 4.59 8.22
N VAL A 35 12.37 3.76 7.33
CA VAL A 35 11.01 3.22 7.43
C VAL A 35 11.03 1.70 7.31
N THR A 36 10.22 1.02 8.11
CA THR A 36 10.07 -0.44 8.05
C THR A 36 8.95 -0.80 7.09
N TYR A 37 9.29 -1.43 5.96
CA TYR A 37 8.29 -1.95 5.02
C TYR A 37 7.72 -3.26 5.52
N ILE A 38 6.39 -3.34 5.68
CA ILE A 38 5.69 -4.56 6.08
C ILE A 38 5.21 -5.31 4.85
N VAL A 39 5.62 -6.56 4.75
CA VAL A 39 5.22 -7.47 3.66
C VAL A 39 3.84 -8.06 3.97
N SER A 40 2.88 -7.87 3.06
CA SER A 40 1.53 -8.45 3.19
C SER A 40 1.53 -9.95 2.90
N ALA A 41 0.69 -10.69 3.61
CA ALA A 41 0.34 -12.06 3.27
C ALA A 41 -0.66 -12.09 2.11
N THR A 42 -0.61 -13.16 1.29
CA THR A 42 -1.57 -13.35 0.19
C THR A 42 -1.83 -14.81 -0.11
N THR A 43 -3.06 -15.10 -0.54
CA THR A 43 -3.44 -16.43 -1.08
C THR A 43 -3.11 -16.59 -2.57
N ARG A 44 -2.72 -15.50 -3.23
CA ARG A 44 -2.35 -15.50 -4.65
C ARG A 44 -1.19 -16.46 -4.91
N PRO A 45 -1.29 -17.33 -5.93
CA PRO A 45 -0.14 -18.15 -6.35
C PRO A 45 1.07 -17.29 -6.69
N LYS A 46 2.27 -17.80 -6.37
CA LYS A 46 3.55 -17.14 -6.71
C LYS A 46 3.63 -16.88 -8.21
N LYS A 47 4.12 -15.72 -8.58
CA LYS A 47 4.43 -15.36 -9.97
C LYS A 47 5.94 -15.24 -10.18
N PRO A 48 6.43 -15.40 -11.42
CA PRO A 48 7.83 -15.08 -11.73
C PRO A 48 8.17 -13.66 -11.27
N GLY A 49 9.26 -13.55 -10.49
CA GLY A 49 9.71 -12.28 -9.89
C GLY A 49 9.16 -11.99 -8.49
N ASP A 50 8.32 -12.87 -7.91
CA ASP A 50 7.97 -12.78 -6.50
C ASP A 50 9.12 -13.32 -5.65
N GLU A 51 9.66 -12.49 -4.77
CA GLU A 51 10.70 -12.86 -3.80
C GLU A 51 10.06 -13.11 -2.44
N ALA A 52 10.32 -14.30 -1.87
CA ALA A 52 9.78 -14.66 -0.55
C ALA A 52 10.26 -13.66 0.52
N GLY A 53 9.32 -13.20 1.35
CA GLY A 53 9.62 -12.24 2.42
C GLY A 53 9.94 -10.81 1.94
N LYS A 54 9.84 -10.52 0.63
CA LYS A 54 10.07 -9.17 0.09
C LYS A 54 8.89 -8.64 -0.72
N THR A 55 8.23 -9.52 -1.50
CA THR A 55 7.09 -9.11 -2.33
C THR A 55 5.79 -9.42 -1.59
N TYR A 56 5.60 -10.68 -1.23
CA TYR A 56 4.47 -11.18 -0.44
C TYR A 56 4.89 -12.40 0.39
N ASP A 57 4.19 -12.60 1.53
CA ASP A 57 4.15 -13.88 2.25
C ASP A 57 3.01 -14.71 1.66
N HIS A 58 3.36 -15.71 0.82
CA HIS A 58 2.39 -16.57 0.16
C HIS A 58 1.94 -17.70 1.09
N ILE A 59 0.67 -17.67 1.49
CA ILE A 59 0.05 -18.63 2.40
C ILE A 59 -1.15 -19.33 1.75
N SER A 60 -1.58 -20.45 2.31
CA SER A 60 -2.81 -21.12 1.88
C SER A 60 -4.07 -20.32 2.26
N GLY A 61 -5.21 -20.61 1.60
CA GLY A 61 -6.49 -20.05 1.99
C GLY A 61 -6.86 -20.39 3.42
N ASP A 62 -6.66 -21.66 3.82
CA ASP A 62 -6.94 -22.12 5.19
C ASP A 62 -6.14 -21.33 6.23
N GLU A 63 -4.84 -21.11 5.96
CA GLU A 63 -3.99 -20.33 6.86
C GLU A 63 -4.40 -18.85 6.87
N PHE A 64 -4.81 -18.29 5.73
CA PHE A 64 -5.31 -16.91 5.68
C PHE A 64 -6.56 -16.74 6.56
N PHE A 65 -7.54 -17.63 6.42
CA PHE A 65 -8.78 -17.56 7.22
C PHE A 65 -8.52 -17.86 8.69
N ARG A 66 -7.62 -18.79 9.01
CA ARG A 66 -7.19 -19.00 10.40
C ARG A 66 -6.64 -17.71 11.01
N ARG A 67 -5.73 -17.01 10.31
CA ARG A 67 -5.16 -15.71 10.77
C ARG A 67 -6.25 -14.65 10.90
N LEU A 68 -7.20 -14.62 9.99
CA LEU A 68 -8.32 -13.68 10.02
C LEU A 68 -9.20 -13.90 11.25
N ASP A 69 -9.56 -15.15 11.55
CA ASP A 69 -10.37 -15.51 12.71
C ASP A 69 -9.68 -15.18 14.05
N HIS A 70 -8.35 -15.15 14.07
CA HIS A 70 -7.54 -14.77 15.24
C HIS A 70 -7.16 -13.27 15.28
N ASP A 71 -7.74 -12.43 14.45
CA ASP A 71 -7.46 -10.97 14.38
C ASP A 71 -5.96 -10.66 14.16
N GLU A 72 -5.27 -11.50 13.38
CA GLU A 72 -3.83 -11.35 13.10
C GLU A 72 -3.52 -10.38 11.96
N PHE A 73 -4.54 -9.80 11.29
CA PHE A 73 -4.37 -8.80 10.24
C PHE A 73 -4.72 -7.39 10.72
N LEU A 74 -3.91 -6.42 10.34
CA LEU A 74 -4.15 -4.99 10.55
C LEU A 74 -5.27 -4.48 9.63
N GLU A 75 -5.27 -4.97 8.41
CA GLU A 75 -6.29 -4.81 7.38
C GLU A 75 -6.26 -6.03 6.45
N TYR A 76 -7.33 -6.25 5.71
CA TYR A 76 -7.36 -7.26 4.66
C TYR A 76 -8.30 -6.85 3.52
N ALA A 77 -8.06 -7.40 2.32
CA ALA A 77 -8.88 -7.16 1.15
C ALA A 77 -8.97 -8.39 0.23
N HIS A 78 -10.07 -8.50 -0.48
CA HIS A 78 -10.26 -9.47 -1.56
C HIS A 78 -10.10 -8.74 -2.90
N VAL A 79 -9.01 -9.04 -3.62
CA VAL A 79 -8.63 -8.32 -4.83
C VAL A 79 -8.34 -9.31 -5.95
N TYR A 80 -9.07 -9.22 -7.05
CA TYR A 80 -8.94 -10.09 -8.24
C TYR A 80 -9.03 -11.60 -7.98
N GLY A 81 -9.82 -12.00 -6.99
CA GLY A 81 -10.03 -13.41 -6.65
C GLY A 81 -9.10 -13.96 -5.56
N ASP A 82 -8.12 -13.19 -5.12
CA ASP A 82 -7.17 -13.55 -4.07
C ASP A 82 -7.34 -12.66 -2.84
N TYR A 83 -6.95 -13.17 -1.68
CA TYR A 83 -6.94 -12.42 -0.43
C TYR A 83 -5.54 -11.85 -0.16
N TYR A 84 -5.54 -10.67 0.44
CA TYR A 84 -4.34 -9.95 0.88
C TYR A 84 -4.58 -9.44 2.30
N GLY A 85 -3.56 -9.44 3.15
CA GLY A 85 -3.68 -8.93 4.50
C GLY A 85 -2.34 -8.50 5.07
N THR A 86 -2.31 -7.38 5.75
CA THR A 86 -1.11 -6.88 6.43
C THR A 86 -1.00 -7.49 7.81
N PRO A 87 0.10 -8.20 8.15
CA PRO A 87 0.30 -8.76 9.49
C PRO A 87 0.24 -7.69 10.57
N LYS A 88 -0.63 -7.89 11.58
CA LYS A 88 -0.94 -6.89 12.61
C LYS A 88 0.20 -6.69 13.59
N HIS A 89 0.68 -7.78 14.20
CA HIS A 89 1.69 -7.71 15.25
C HIS A 89 3.00 -7.06 14.80
N PRO A 90 3.64 -7.49 13.68
CA PRO A 90 4.88 -6.85 13.24
C PRO A 90 4.73 -5.35 12.98
N ALA A 91 3.59 -4.94 12.41
CA ALA A 91 3.34 -3.52 12.14
C ALA A 91 3.21 -2.70 13.43
N LEU A 92 2.40 -3.19 14.39
CA LEU A 92 2.19 -2.50 15.65
C LEU A 92 3.44 -2.50 16.53
N ASP A 93 4.21 -3.60 16.56
CA ASP A 93 5.43 -3.70 17.37
C ASP A 93 6.45 -2.62 16.94
N TYR A 94 6.69 -2.46 15.63
CA TYR A 94 7.57 -1.40 15.14
C TYR A 94 7.05 0.01 15.47
N LEU A 95 5.74 0.24 15.31
CA LEU A 95 5.15 1.54 15.69
C LEU A 95 5.34 1.84 17.17
N TYR A 96 5.13 0.85 18.06
CA TYR A 96 5.36 1.00 19.50
C TYR A 96 6.83 1.22 19.87
N GLU A 97 7.76 0.72 19.06
CA GLU A 97 9.19 1.01 19.19
C GLU A 97 9.56 2.43 18.72
N GLY A 98 8.62 3.18 18.15
CA GLY A 98 8.86 4.51 17.58
C GLY A 98 9.41 4.49 16.14
N LYS A 99 9.38 3.34 15.48
CA LYS A 99 9.80 3.18 14.09
C LYS A 99 8.63 3.45 13.12
N ASP A 100 8.92 4.11 12.01
CA ASP A 100 7.93 4.30 10.95
C ASP A 100 7.66 3.01 10.22
N VAL A 101 6.40 2.80 9.92
CA VAL A 101 5.89 1.64 9.20
C VAL A 101 5.31 2.06 7.86
N LEU A 102 5.77 1.42 6.79
CA LEU A 102 5.28 1.63 5.43
C LEU A 102 4.47 0.43 4.95
N LEU A 103 3.22 0.66 4.62
CA LEU A 103 2.32 -0.32 4.01
C LEU A 103 2.08 -0.01 2.53
N GLU A 104 2.05 -1.04 1.70
CA GLU A 104 1.62 -0.97 0.31
C GLU A 104 0.36 -1.80 0.14
N ILE A 105 -0.80 -1.16 0.13
CA ILE A 105 -2.11 -1.82 0.13
C ILE A 105 -3.04 -1.25 -0.93
N ASP A 106 -4.20 -1.87 -1.10
CA ASP A 106 -5.26 -1.38 -1.98
C ASP A 106 -6.18 -0.37 -1.28
N VAL A 107 -7.15 0.16 -2.01
CA VAL A 107 -8.06 1.18 -1.47
C VAL A 107 -8.98 0.65 -0.36
N GLN A 108 -9.36 -0.64 -0.39
CA GLN A 108 -10.22 -1.24 0.64
C GLN A 108 -9.47 -1.33 1.97
N GLY A 109 -8.21 -1.81 1.93
CA GLY A 109 -7.33 -1.85 3.10
C GLY A 109 -7.03 -0.45 3.63
N ALA A 110 -6.74 0.51 2.75
CA ALA A 110 -6.48 1.90 3.16
C ALA A 110 -7.67 2.52 3.91
N LEU A 111 -8.91 2.26 3.48
CA LEU A 111 -10.11 2.73 4.17
C LEU A 111 -10.29 2.07 5.56
N GLN A 112 -9.94 0.79 5.70
CA GLN A 112 -9.94 0.12 7.00
C GLN A 112 -8.90 0.76 7.94
N ILE A 113 -7.68 1.02 7.42
CA ILE A 113 -6.63 1.71 8.20
C ILE A 113 -7.10 3.09 8.63
N ARG A 114 -7.68 3.90 7.75
CA ARG A 114 -8.21 5.24 8.12
C ARG A 114 -9.22 5.17 9.24
N TYR A 115 -10.11 4.17 9.20
CA TYR A 115 -11.13 3.99 10.24
C TYR A 115 -10.53 3.57 11.60
N GLN A 116 -9.57 2.64 11.60
CA GLN A 116 -8.97 2.10 12.81
C GLN A 116 -7.84 2.98 13.37
N TYR A 117 -7.10 3.64 12.50
CA TYR A 117 -5.92 4.45 12.80
C TYR A 117 -6.05 5.84 12.17
N PRO A 118 -6.87 6.75 12.73
CA PRO A 118 -7.13 8.08 12.14
C PRO A 118 -5.87 8.93 11.95
N GLY A 119 -4.82 8.68 12.76
CA GLY A 119 -3.53 9.37 12.66
C GLY A 119 -2.56 8.76 11.64
N ALA A 120 -2.96 7.74 10.87
CA ALA A 120 -2.12 7.22 9.79
C ALA A 120 -2.03 8.22 8.63
N LEU A 121 -0.85 8.31 8.00
CA LEU A 121 -0.63 9.10 6.79
C LEU A 121 -1.00 8.28 5.55
N LEU A 122 -2.09 8.61 4.89
CA LEU A 122 -2.57 7.92 3.69
C LEU A 122 -2.25 8.71 2.43
N ILE A 123 -1.44 8.11 1.54
CA ILE A 123 -1.01 8.71 0.28
C ILE A 123 -1.53 7.85 -0.87
N PHE A 124 -2.30 8.46 -1.78
CA PHE A 124 -2.80 7.79 -2.97
C PHE A 124 -1.96 8.17 -4.20
N ILE A 125 -1.39 7.17 -4.87
CA ILE A 125 -0.58 7.37 -6.06
C ILE A 125 -1.47 7.29 -7.30
N LEU A 126 -1.45 8.36 -8.10
CA LEU A 126 -2.20 8.50 -9.34
C LEU A 126 -1.28 8.27 -10.56
N PRO A 127 -1.79 7.66 -11.64
CA PRO A 127 -1.13 7.75 -12.92
C PRO A 127 -1.29 9.17 -13.51
N PRO A 128 -0.39 9.62 -14.40
CA PRO A 128 -0.53 10.93 -15.04
C PRO A 128 -1.79 11.05 -15.90
N ASN A 129 -2.19 9.96 -16.54
CA ASN A 129 -3.42 9.86 -17.32
C ASN A 129 -3.81 8.41 -17.57
N GLY A 130 -5.01 8.17 -18.12
CA GLY A 130 -5.52 6.85 -18.44
C GLY A 130 -4.71 6.09 -19.50
N PRO A 131 -4.35 6.71 -20.65
CA PRO A 131 -3.49 6.07 -21.64
C PRO A 131 -2.18 5.54 -21.09
N THR A 132 -1.45 6.33 -20.28
CA THR A 132 -0.20 5.89 -19.62
C THR A 132 -0.42 4.71 -18.69
N LEU A 133 -1.51 4.72 -17.91
CA LEU A 133 -1.83 3.58 -17.05
C LEU A 133 -2.08 2.31 -17.87
N ARG A 134 -2.85 2.42 -18.96
CA ARG A 134 -3.14 1.30 -19.86
C ARG A 134 -1.86 0.74 -20.48
N GLN A 135 -0.96 1.61 -20.93
CA GLN A 135 0.35 1.22 -21.43
C GLN A 135 1.17 0.47 -20.37
N ARG A 136 1.27 1.00 -19.15
CA ARG A 136 1.99 0.35 -18.04
C ARG A 136 1.42 -1.02 -17.66
N LEU A 137 0.10 -1.22 -17.81
CA LEU A 137 -0.54 -2.53 -17.62
C LEU A 137 -0.17 -3.50 -18.74
N ASN A 138 -0.10 -3.03 -20.01
CA ASN A 138 0.33 -3.82 -21.16
C ASN A 138 1.81 -4.24 -21.07
N ASP A 139 2.69 -3.31 -20.70
CA ASP A 139 4.15 -3.51 -20.70
C ASP A 139 4.62 -4.56 -19.67
N ARG A 140 3.77 -4.90 -18.71
CA ARG A 140 4.05 -6.00 -17.77
C ARG A 140 4.12 -7.38 -18.43
N GLY A 141 3.59 -7.54 -19.66
CA GLY A 141 3.75 -8.72 -20.51
C GLY A 141 3.22 -10.04 -19.94
N ARG A 142 2.39 -9.98 -18.89
CA ARG A 142 1.98 -11.13 -18.08
C ARG A 142 0.49 -11.46 -18.19
N ASP A 143 -0.27 -10.63 -18.90
CA ASP A 143 -1.72 -10.70 -18.91
C ASP A 143 -2.27 -10.76 -20.35
N HIS A 144 -3.35 -11.49 -20.54
CA HIS A 144 -4.11 -11.47 -21.79
C HIS A 144 -4.82 -10.10 -21.98
N PRO A 145 -5.10 -9.68 -23.23
CA PRO A 145 -5.77 -8.38 -23.51
C PRO A 145 -7.05 -8.16 -22.71
N GLU A 146 -7.86 -9.22 -22.50
CA GLU A 146 -9.07 -9.16 -21.70
C GLU A 146 -8.82 -8.86 -20.22
N ASP A 147 -7.72 -9.39 -19.66
CA ASP A 147 -7.34 -9.17 -18.27
C ASP A 147 -6.81 -7.74 -18.07
N ILE A 148 -6.12 -7.20 -19.08
CA ILE A 148 -5.68 -5.80 -19.08
C ILE A 148 -6.88 -4.86 -19.01
N GLU A 149 -7.93 -5.12 -19.80
CA GLU A 149 -9.13 -4.29 -19.79
C GLU A 149 -9.88 -4.39 -18.45
N LYS A 150 -9.98 -5.59 -17.86
CA LYS A 150 -10.54 -5.78 -16.52
C LYS A 150 -9.77 -4.99 -15.46
N ARG A 151 -8.44 -5.05 -15.49
CA ARG A 151 -7.57 -4.30 -14.58
C ARG A 151 -7.68 -2.80 -14.77
N TYR A 152 -7.74 -2.33 -16.02
CA TYR A 152 -7.93 -0.91 -16.30
C TYR A 152 -9.24 -0.38 -15.76
N ARG A 153 -10.36 -1.13 -15.93
CA ARG A 153 -11.66 -0.76 -15.35
C ARG A 153 -11.64 -0.76 -13.82
N ALA A 154 -10.97 -1.74 -13.21
CA ALA A 154 -10.80 -1.80 -11.77
C ALA A 154 -9.99 -0.60 -11.27
N ALA A 155 -8.87 -0.28 -11.90
CA ALA A 155 -8.04 0.87 -11.58
C ALA A 155 -8.82 2.20 -11.61
N ARG A 156 -9.71 2.38 -12.61
CA ARG A 156 -10.58 3.57 -12.68
C ARG A 156 -11.55 3.64 -11.50
N ARG A 157 -12.10 2.49 -11.08
CA ARG A 157 -12.99 2.43 -9.90
C ARG A 157 -12.24 2.73 -8.62
N GLU A 158 -11.01 2.20 -8.45
CA GLU A 158 -10.15 2.49 -7.31
C GLU A 158 -9.84 3.99 -7.20
N ILE A 159 -9.50 4.64 -8.33
CA ILE A 159 -9.27 6.10 -8.38
C ILE A 159 -10.53 6.88 -8.00
N GLN A 160 -11.70 6.48 -8.51
CA GLN A 160 -12.96 7.14 -8.16
C GLN A 160 -13.31 6.96 -6.68
N MET A 161 -13.12 5.74 -6.13
CA MET A 161 -13.33 5.45 -4.72
C MET A 161 -12.41 6.29 -3.83
N ALA A 162 -11.12 6.33 -4.16
CA ALA A 162 -10.15 7.13 -3.41
C ALA A 162 -10.52 8.62 -3.39
N LYS A 163 -10.87 9.19 -4.55
CA LYS A 163 -11.28 10.60 -4.66
C LYS A 163 -12.58 10.90 -3.91
N GLY A 164 -13.55 9.97 -3.94
CA GLY A 164 -14.84 10.16 -3.29
C GLY A 164 -14.84 9.89 -1.79
N SER A 165 -13.86 9.13 -1.29
CA SER A 165 -13.80 8.77 0.14
C SER A 165 -13.33 9.88 1.06
N HIS A 166 -12.59 10.85 0.53
CA HIS A 166 -11.88 11.89 1.31
C HIS A 166 -10.97 11.33 2.42
N ALA A 167 -10.55 10.06 2.30
CA ALA A 167 -9.77 9.36 3.31
C ALA A 167 -8.25 9.57 3.16
N PHE A 168 -7.80 10.02 2.01
CA PHE A 168 -6.38 10.21 1.70
C PHE A 168 -5.94 11.64 1.99
N ASP A 169 -4.83 11.79 2.72
CA ASP A 169 -4.25 13.07 3.07
C ASP A 169 -3.58 13.72 1.84
N HIS A 170 -2.96 12.90 0.99
CA HIS A 170 -2.29 13.35 -0.23
C HIS A 170 -2.61 12.48 -1.44
N MET A 171 -2.62 13.11 -2.62
CA MET A 171 -2.70 12.45 -3.92
C MET A 171 -1.49 12.85 -4.76
N VAL A 172 -0.58 11.91 -5.00
CA VAL A 172 0.69 12.15 -5.73
C VAL A 172 0.62 11.54 -7.12
N ILE A 173 1.00 12.29 -8.15
CA ILE A 173 1.01 11.83 -9.54
C ILE A 173 2.37 11.21 -9.87
N ASN A 174 2.39 9.91 -10.18
CA ASN A 174 3.59 9.24 -10.68
C ASN A 174 3.69 9.38 -12.21
N ASP A 175 4.10 10.53 -12.68
CA ASP A 175 4.52 10.76 -14.07
C ASP A 175 6.03 10.48 -14.26
N HIS A 176 6.86 10.89 -13.31
CA HIS A 176 8.29 10.62 -13.19
C HIS A 176 8.58 9.99 -11.83
N LEU A 177 9.17 8.80 -11.87
CA LEU A 177 9.35 7.96 -10.68
C LEU A 177 10.12 8.66 -9.56
N GLU A 178 11.29 9.24 -9.87
CA GLU A 178 12.16 9.91 -8.90
C GLU A 178 11.44 11.10 -8.27
N ARG A 179 10.72 11.90 -9.08
CA ARG A 179 9.95 13.05 -8.60
C ARG A 179 8.85 12.61 -7.64
N ALA A 180 8.11 11.56 -7.97
CA ALA A 180 7.07 11.04 -7.09
C ALA A 180 7.64 10.51 -5.76
N VAL A 181 8.80 9.85 -5.80
CA VAL A 181 9.51 9.38 -4.59
C VAL A 181 9.96 10.56 -3.74
N ASP A 182 10.53 11.61 -4.34
CA ASP A 182 11.00 12.80 -3.62
C ASP A 182 9.83 13.58 -2.99
N GLU A 183 8.73 13.72 -3.71
CA GLU A 183 7.50 14.35 -3.21
C GLU A 183 6.95 13.58 -2.00
N ILE A 184 6.82 12.25 -2.10
CA ILE A 184 6.34 11.41 -1.00
C ILE A 184 7.30 11.46 0.19
N ALA A 185 8.61 11.41 -0.04
CA ALA A 185 9.60 11.53 1.03
C ALA A 185 9.48 12.87 1.77
N THR A 186 9.23 13.96 1.04
CA THR A 186 9.01 15.29 1.63
C THR A 186 7.72 15.32 2.45
N ILE A 187 6.63 14.73 1.97
CA ILE A 187 5.37 14.61 2.71
C ILE A 187 5.59 13.87 4.03
N ILE A 188 6.27 12.71 4.01
CA ILE A 188 6.57 11.92 5.20
C ILE A 188 7.42 12.73 6.19
N HIS A 189 8.45 13.42 5.70
CA HIS A 189 9.30 14.25 6.55
C HIS A 189 8.51 15.38 7.24
N ASN A 190 7.65 16.08 6.49
CA ASN A 190 6.84 17.17 7.03
C ASN A 190 5.84 16.65 8.08
N GLU A 191 5.20 15.51 7.85
CA GLU A 191 4.29 14.89 8.81
C GLU A 191 5.00 14.55 10.14
N ARG A 192 6.22 14.00 10.06
CA ARG A 192 7.04 13.71 11.24
C ARG A 192 7.46 14.94 12.02
N THR A 193 7.81 16.01 11.33
CA THR A 193 8.33 17.24 11.97
C THR A 193 7.23 18.19 12.43
N GLY A 194 5.96 17.85 12.16
CA GLY A 194 4.79 18.64 12.52
C GLY A 194 4.59 19.84 11.61
N GLY A 195 5.04 19.75 10.34
CA GLY A 195 4.91 20.73 9.24
C GLY A 195 4.81 22.19 9.71
N LEU A 196 5.86 22.97 9.52
CA LEU A 196 5.77 24.43 9.64
C LEU A 196 4.98 25.00 8.48
#